data_67abccc201308db07c3b7a4357b149ef
#
_entry.id   67abccc201308db07c3b7a4357b149ef
#
_cell.length_a   1.000
_cell.length_b   1.000
_cell.length_c   1.000
_cell.angle_alpha   90.00
_cell.angle_beta   90.00
_cell.angle_gamma   90.00
#
_symmetry.space_group_name_H-M   'P 1'
#
loop_
_entity.id
_entity.type
_entity.pdbx_description
1 polymer ?
#
loop_
_entity_poly.entity_id
_entity_poly.type
_entity_poly.pdbx_seq_one_letter_code
_entity_poly.pdbx_strand_id
1 'polypeptide(L)'
;MGITWKRTSAKGGMWGLLSGFLIGMTRLGAKVYYTTAGADAGDSLFKFIFFDTNWLFFCGWMLLTCIAIVVIVSLLTEAPDPARIQGLYFGSATPEQKAATRASWNHWDVIHSLIILGITAAFYIYFW
;
A
#
# COMPACT_ATOMS: atom_id res chain seq x y z
N MET A 1 1.56 -6.60 -2.76
CA MET A 1 2.43 -7.67 -2.22
C MET A 1 1.67 -8.99 -2.04
N GLY A 2 0.57 -9.07 -1.27
CA GLY A 2 -0.15 -10.34 -1.05
C GLY A 2 -0.66 -11.04 -2.32
N ILE A 3 -1.04 -10.28 -3.33
CA ILE A 3 -1.57 -10.80 -4.59
C ILE A 3 -0.47 -11.10 -5.61
N THR A 4 0.68 -10.43 -5.51
CA THR A 4 1.77 -10.52 -6.50
C THR A 4 2.87 -11.49 -6.11
N TRP A 5 3.02 -11.79 -4.84
CA TRP A 5 4.11 -12.61 -4.33
C TRP A 5 3.62 -13.79 -3.48
N LYS A 6 3.85 -15.01 -3.97
CA LYS A 6 3.39 -16.28 -3.34
C LYS A 6 3.85 -16.47 -1.89
N ARG A 7 4.99 -15.88 -1.52
CA ARG A 7 5.64 -16.10 -0.24
C ARG A 7 5.21 -15.10 0.84
N THR A 8 4.31 -14.16 0.50
CA THR A 8 3.81 -13.21 1.49
C THR A 8 3.03 -13.95 2.56
N SER A 9 3.54 -13.93 3.79
CA SER A 9 2.87 -14.55 4.94
C SER A 9 1.86 -13.60 5.57
N ALA A 10 0.82 -14.15 6.21
CA ALA A 10 -0.15 -13.36 6.99
C ALA A 10 0.54 -12.55 8.10
N LYS A 11 1.58 -13.12 8.73
CA LYS A 11 2.39 -12.42 9.73
C LYS A 11 3.14 -11.24 9.12
N GLY A 12 3.72 -11.41 7.91
CA GLY A 12 4.37 -10.32 7.19
C GLY A 12 3.42 -9.16 6.89
N GLY A 13 2.21 -9.47 6.43
CA GLY A 13 1.17 -8.47 6.20
C GLY A 13 0.78 -7.71 7.48
N MET A 14 0.57 -8.43 8.57
CA MET A 14 0.23 -7.83 9.87
C MET A 14 1.35 -6.92 10.41
N TRP A 15 2.61 -7.36 10.36
CA TRP A 15 3.75 -6.55 10.80
C TRP A 15 3.98 -5.33 9.89
N GLY A 16 3.77 -5.47 8.58
CA GLY A 16 3.83 -4.35 7.65
C GLY A 16 2.77 -3.29 7.95
N LEU A 17 1.54 -3.71 8.22
CA LEU A 17 0.45 -2.80 8.59
C LEU A 17 0.71 -2.11 9.94
N LEU A 18 1.12 -2.87 10.94
CA LEU A 18 1.40 -2.35 12.29
C LEU A 18 2.56 -1.35 12.27
N SER A 19 3.64 -1.66 11.56
CA SER A 19 4.78 -0.74 11.44
C SER A 19 4.42 0.54 10.68
N GLY A 20 3.66 0.45 9.60
CA GLY A 20 3.15 1.63 8.89
C GLY A 20 2.29 2.52 9.78
N PHE A 21 1.41 1.92 10.57
CA PHE A 21 0.58 2.64 11.54
C PHE A 21 1.44 3.33 12.60
N LEU A 22 2.41 2.64 13.21
CA LEU A 22 3.29 3.21 14.22
C LEU A 22 4.14 4.36 13.67
N ILE A 23 4.71 4.21 12.47
CA ILE A 23 5.49 5.28 11.82
C ILE A 23 4.59 6.49 11.52
N GLY A 24 3.38 6.26 11.02
CA GLY A 24 2.41 7.32 10.74
C GLY A 24 1.99 8.08 12.01
N MET A 25 1.71 7.36 13.10
CA MET A 25 1.39 7.96 14.40
C MET A 25 2.56 8.73 15.00
N THR A 26 3.79 8.23 14.86
CA THR A 26 5.00 8.94 15.29
C THR A 26 5.15 10.26 14.53
N ARG A 27 4.90 10.28 13.23
CA ARG A 27 4.92 11.50 12.42
C ARG A 27 3.86 12.49 12.87
N LEU A 28 2.63 12.01 13.09
CA LEU A 28 1.55 12.87 13.58
C LEU A 28 1.92 13.50 14.93
N GLY A 29 2.40 12.69 15.87
CA GLY A 29 2.87 13.17 17.18
C GLY A 29 4.03 14.16 17.06
N ALA A 30 5.01 13.89 16.19
CA ALA A 30 6.10 14.81 15.92
C ALA A 30 5.60 16.15 15.35
N LYS A 31 4.69 16.11 14.38
CA LYS A 31 4.09 17.33 13.83
C LYS A 31 3.38 18.16 14.90
N VAL A 32 2.54 17.53 15.71
CA VAL A 32 1.85 18.21 16.80
C VAL A 32 2.84 18.80 17.79
N TYR A 33 3.83 18.02 18.23
CA TYR A 33 4.85 18.46 19.17
C TYR A 33 5.63 19.69 18.66
N TYR A 34 6.21 19.62 17.47
CA TYR A 34 7.02 20.70 16.90
C TYR A 34 6.17 21.94 16.54
N THR A 35 4.90 21.77 16.19
CA THR A 35 3.99 22.90 15.97
C THR A 35 3.63 23.61 17.27
N THR A 36 3.52 22.86 18.37
CA THR A 36 3.12 23.42 19.69
C THR A 36 4.31 23.94 20.47
N ALA A 37 5.47 23.25 20.41
CA ALA A 37 6.69 23.62 21.14
C ALA A 37 7.51 24.72 20.47
N GLY A 38 7.16 25.13 19.24
CA GLY A 38 7.94 26.09 18.44
C GLY A 38 9.15 25.44 17.77
N ALA A 39 9.67 26.12 16.74
CA ALA A 39 10.78 25.62 15.91
C ALA A 39 12.14 25.50 16.63
N ASP A 40 12.23 25.96 17.88
CA ASP A 40 13.47 26.02 18.67
C ASP A 40 13.89 24.69 19.31
N ALA A 41 13.13 23.62 19.10
CA ALA A 41 13.45 22.29 19.63
C ALA A 41 14.57 21.57 18.82
N GLY A 42 15.70 22.25 18.62
CA GLY A 42 16.96 21.69 18.09
C GLY A 42 16.90 21.09 16.68
N ASP A 43 17.97 21.29 15.91
CA ASP A 43 18.16 20.60 14.62
C ASP A 43 18.49 19.13 14.89
N SER A 44 17.46 18.29 14.99
CA SER A 44 17.59 16.85 15.12
C SER A 44 17.27 16.18 13.79
N LEU A 45 18.00 15.12 13.47
CA LEU A 45 17.73 14.25 12.31
C LEU A 45 16.27 13.74 12.33
N PHE A 46 15.71 13.58 13.53
CA PHE A 46 14.31 13.23 13.74
C PHE A 46 13.36 14.33 13.24
N LYS A 47 13.64 15.62 13.53
CA LYS A 47 12.87 16.76 13.03
C LYS A 47 12.91 16.81 11.50
N PHE A 48 14.09 16.64 10.90
CA PHE A 48 14.25 16.63 9.44
C PHE A 48 13.41 15.53 8.78
N ILE A 49 13.44 14.29 9.30
CA ILE A 49 12.72 13.16 8.71
C ILE A 49 11.21 13.26 8.93
N PHE A 50 10.77 13.60 10.15
CA PHE A 50 9.35 13.51 10.54
C PHE A 50 8.58 14.81 10.43
N PHE A 51 9.25 15.96 10.44
CA PHE A 51 8.60 17.27 10.41
C PHE A 51 8.87 18.02 9.12
N ASP A 52 10.14 18.23 8.74
CA ASP A 52 10.54 19.09 7.62
C ASP A 52 10.38 18.39 6.26
N THR A 53 10.45 17.06 6.20
CA THR A 53 10.30 16.32 4.96
C THR A 53 8.89 16.48 4.38
N ASN A 54 8.82 16.89 3.10
CA ASN A 54 7.55 16.96 2.37
C ASN A 54 6.78 15.64 2.53
N TRP A 55 5.47 15.76 2.78
CA TRP A 55 4.63 14.61 3.08
C TRP A 55 4.66 13.55 1.96
N LEU A 56 4.82 13.96 0.71
CA LEU A 56 4.87 13.08 -0.45
C LEU A 56 6.13 12.20 -0.42
N PHE A 57 7.29 12.79 -0.15
CA PHE A 57 8.55 12.04 0.00
C PHE A 57 8.50 11.10 1.20
N PHE A 58 7.90 11.55 2.31
CA PHE A 58 7.72 10.71 3.48
C PHE A 58 6.83 9.50 3.18
N CYS A 59 5.73 9.67 2.44
CA CYS A 59 4.88 8.55 2.02
C CYS A 59 5.65 7.55 1.15
N GLY A 60 6.53 8.02 0.26
CA GLY A 60 7.41 7.17 -0.53
C GLY A 60 8.37 6.34 0.34
N TRP A 61 9.05 6.97 1.29
CA TRP A 61 9.93 6.28 2.24
C TRP A 61 9.17 5.31 3.13
N MET A 62 8.01 5.70 3.63
CA MET A 62 7.15 4.84 4.43
C MET A 62 6.71 3.61 3.65
N LEU A 63 6.33 3.77 2.38
CA LEU A 63 5.97 2.67 1.50
C LEU A 63 7.14 1.69 1.34
N LEU A 64 8.35 2.19 1.04
CA LEU A 64 9.54 1.35 0.90
C LEU A 64 9.87 0.60 2.19
N THR A 65 9.77 1.27 3.34
CA THR A 65 9.99 0.66 4.65
C THR A 65 8.97 -0.44 4.94
N CYS A 66 7.69 -0.21 4.69
CA CYS A 66 6.65 -1.22 4.85
C CYS A 66 6.85 -2.42 3.92
N ILE A 67 7.23 -2.18 2.67
CA ILE A 67 7.58 -3.25 1.72
C ILE A 67 8.75 -4.07 2.25
N ALA A 68 9.82 -3.43 2.70
CA ALA A 68 10.98 -4.10 3.25
C ALA A 68 10.62 -4.96 4.47
N ILE A 69 9.81 -4.44 5.40
CA ILE A 69 9.34 -5.19 6.58
C ILE A 69 8.51 -6.40 6.15
N VAL A 70 7.55 -6.23 5.24
CA VAL A 70 6.73 -7.35 4.74
C VAL A 70 7.62 -8.42 4.10
N VAL A 71 8.61 -8.03 3.31
CA VAL A 71 9.55 -8.96 2.66
C VAL A 71 10.38 -9.70 3.70
N ILE A 72 11.02 -8.98 4.61
CA ILE A 72 11.89 -9.57 5.65
C ILE A 72 11.10 -10.53 6.52
N VAL A 73 9.95 -10.09 7.07
CA VAL A 73 9.13 -10.94 7.94
C VAL A 73 8.58 -12.14 7.18
N SER A 74 8.19 -11.99 5.92
CA SER A 74 7.73 -13.11 5.09
C SER A 74 8.84 -14.10 4.75
N LEU A 75 10.09 -13.65 4.66
CA LEU A 75 11.25 -14.53 4.46
C LEU A 75 11.63 -15.29 5.74
N LEU A 76 11.48 -14.65 6.89
CA LEU A 76 11.76 -15.23 8.21
C LEU A 76 10.64 -16.14 8.73
N THR A 77 9.44 -16.03 8.14
CA THR A 77 8.29 -16.84 8.52
C THR A 77 8.11 -17.99 7.55
N GLU A 78 7.57 -19.10 8.03
CA GLU A 78 7.21 -20.25 7.18
C GLU A 78 6.33 -19.82 6.02
N ALA A 79 6.61 -20.40 4.84
CA ALA A 79 5.81 -20.13 3.64
C ALA A 79 4.35 -20.55 3.88
N PRO A 80 3.37 -19.78 3.43
CA PRO A 80 1.97 -20.14 3.56
C PRO A 80 1.69 -21.45 2.81
N ASP A 81 0.79 -22.26 3.34
CA ASP A 81 0.39 -23.52 2.74
C ASP A 81 -0.12 -23.28 1.31
N PRO A 82 0.45 -23.98 0.29
CA PRO A 82 0.07 -23.82 -1.10
C PRO A 82 -1.43 -24.02 -1.35
N ALA A 83 -2.06 -24.92 -0.58
CA ALA A 83 -3.49 -25.20 -0.71
C ALA A 83 -4.36 -24.00 -0.28
N ARG A 84 -3.90 -23.21 0.69
CA ARG A 84 -4.63 -22.05 1.21
C ARG A 84 -4.49 -20.80 0.35
N ILE A 85 -3.43 -20.71 -0.44
CA ILE A 85 -3.16 -19.54 -1.28
C ILE A 85 -3.55 -19.77 -2.75
N GLN A 86 -3.99 -20.97 -3.10
CA GLN A 86 -4.46 -21.30 -4.43
C GLN A 86 -5.67 -20.43 -4.81
N GLY A 87 -5.58 -19.73 -5.93
CA GLY A 87 -6.62 -18.79 -6.37
C GLY A 87 -6.51 -17.37 -5.79
N LEU A 88 -5.60 -17.11 -4.83
CA LEU A 88 -5.48 -15.81 -4.17
C LEU A 88 -4.36 -14.92 -4.74
N TYR A 89 -3.42 -15.46 -5.52
CA TYR A 89 -2.35 -14.67 -6.12
C TYR A 89 -2.43 -14.68 -7.66
N PHE A 90 -1.83 -13.69 -8.28
CA PHE A 90 -1.83 -13.52 -9.72
C PHE A 90 -1.24 -14.77 -10.41
N GLY A 91 -2.02 -15.38 -11.31
CA GLY A 91 -1.63 -16.58 -12.04
C GLY A 91 -2.02 -17.91 -11.41
N SER A 92 -2.58 -17.94 -10.19
CA SER A 92 -3.06 -19.17 -9.53
C SER A 92 -4.55 -19.44 -9.74
N ALA A 93 -5.23 -18.63 -10.54
CA ALA A 93 -6.65 -18.79 -10.80
C ALA A 93 -6.93 -20.17 -11.42
N THR A 94 -7.80 -20.94 -10.79
CA THR A 94 -8.26 -22.24 -11.29
C THR A 94 -9.05 -22.08 -12.60
N PRO A 95 -9.14 -23.11 -13.44
CA PRO A 95 -9.94 -23.05 -14.65
C PRO A 95 -11.39 -22.62 -14.40
N GLU A 96 -11.96 -23.07 -13.27
CA GLU A 96 -13.32 -22.71 -12.84
C GLU A 96 -13.45 -21.23 -12.49
N GLN A 97 -12.48 -20.67 -11.78
CA GLN A 97 -12.44 -19.23 -11.44
C GLN A 97 -12.27 -18.38 -12.71
N LYS A 98 -11.45 -18.82 -13.66
CA LYS A 98 -11.30 -18.14 -14.96
C LYS A 98 -12.59 -18.18 -15.77
N ALA A 99 -13.29 -19.32 -15.75
CA ALA A 99 -14.58 -19.46 -16.42
C ALA A 99 -15.65 -18.57 -15.78
N ALA A 100 -15.73 -18.55 -14.44
CA ALA A 100 -16.64 -17.69 -13.70
C ALA A 100 -16.36 -16.19 -13.95
N THR A 101 -15.08 -15.78 -13.93
CA THR A 101 -14.69 -14.40 -14.24
C THR A 101 -15.06 -14.04 -15.68
N ARG A 102 -14.87 -14.95 -16.64
CA ARG A 102 -15.23 -14.73 -18.03
C ARG A 102 -16.74 -14.65 -18.25
N ALA A 103 -17.51 -15.44 -17.50
CA ALA A 103 -18.97 -15.42 -17.54
C ALA A 103 -19.56 -14.16 -16.87
N SER A 104 -18.87 -13.58 -15.89
CA SER A 104 -19.29 -12.34 -15.24
C SER A 104 -18.96 -11.07 -16.05
N TRP A 105 -18.12 -11.18 -17.08
CA TRP A 105 -17.77 -10.05 -17.95
C TRP A 105 -18.95 -9.70 -18.87
N ASN A 106 -19.49 -8.51 -18.70
CA ASN A 106 -20.54 -7.98 -19.53
C ASN A 106 -20.04 -6.76 -20.32
N HIS A 107 -20.59 -6.54 -21.51
CA HIS A 107 -20.29 -5.36 -22.32
C HIS A 107 -20.55 -4.03 -21.57
N TRP A 108 -21.49 -4.03 -20.63
CA TRP A 108 -21.79 -2.89 -19.79
C TRP A 108 -20.64 -2.50 -18.86
N ASP A 109 -19.84 -3.46 -18.38
CA ASP A 109 -18.69 -3.18 -17.53
C ASP A 109 -17.60 -2.42 -18.27
N VAL A 110 -17.40 -2.75 -19.55
CA VAL A 110 -16.47 -2.03 -20.43
C VAL A 110 -16.96 -0.61 -20.70
N ILE A 111 -18.25 -0.43 -20.97
CA ILE A 111 -18.85 0.87 -21.23
C ILE A 111 -18.73 1.76 -19.99
N HIS A 112 -19.08 1.26 -18.80
CA HIS A 112 -18.95 2.02 -17.56
C HIS A 112 -17.50 2.38 -17.26
N SER A 113 -16.55 1.46 -17.47
CA SER A 113 -15.12 1.73 -17.29
C SER A 113 -14.62 2.82 -18.24
N LEU A 114 -15.05 2.79 -19.50
CA LEU A 114 -14.71 3.82 -20.49
C LEU A 114 -15.34 5.19 -20.13
N ILE A 115 -16.57 5.21 -19.65
CA ILE A 115 -17.23 6.45 -19.21
C ILE A 115 -16.47 7.07 -18.02
N ILE A 116 -16.12 6.25 -17.01
CA ILE A 116 -15.36 6.73 -15.83
C ILE A 116 -14.00 7.26 -16.26
N LEU A 117 -13.31 6.53 -17.13
CA LEU A 117 -12.01 6.94 -17.64
C LEU A 117 -12.10 8.23 -18.46
N GLY A 118 -13.13 8.37 -19.29
CA GLY A 118 -13.41 9.58 -20.06
C GLY A 118 -13.72 10.80 -19.18
N ILE A 119 -14.56 10.63 -18.17
CA ILE A 119 -14.86 11.68 -17.20
C ILE A 119 -13.57 12.09 -16.44
N THR A 120 -12.79 11.12 -15.97
CA THR A 120 -11.53 11.40 -15.27
C THR A 120 -10.54 12.14 -16.15
N ALA A 121 -10.38 11.72 -17.40
CA ALA A 121 -9.52 12.40 -18.37
C ALA A 121 -10.00 13.83 -18.67
N ALA A 122 -11.31 14.03 -18.84
CA ALA A 122 -11.89 15.36 -19.08
C ALA A 122 -11.66 16.30 -17.89
N PHE A 123 -11.84 15.82 -16.66
CA PHE A 123 -11.51 16.56 -15.45
C PHE A 123 -10.01 16.92 -15.40
N TYR A 124 -9.16 15.97 -15.74
CA TYR A 124 -7.70 16.20 -15.73
C TYR A 124 -7.30 17.27 -16.75
N ILE A 125 -7.88 17.24 -17.96
CA ILE A 125 -7.61 18.24 -19.02
C ILE A 125 -8.19 19.61 -18.65
N TYR A 126 -9.36 19.63 -18.00
CA TYR A 126 -10.02 20.90 -17.64
C TYR A 126 -9.30 21.65 -16.50
N PHE A 127 -8.73 20.91 -15.54
CA PHE A 127 -8.07 21.48 -14.35
C PHE A 127 -6.53 21.52 -14.42
N TRP A 128 -5.94 20.99 -15.48
CA TRP A 128 -4.51 21.13 -15.73
C TRP A 128 -4.25 22.48 -16.44
#